data_9a9cbebf43a7d88ee9137203ea5eb70f
#
_entry.id   9a9cbebf43a7d88ee9137203ea5eb70f
#
_cell.length_a   1.000
_cell.length_b   1.000
_cell.length_c   1.000
_cell.angle_alpha   90.00
_cell.angle_beta   90.00
_cell.angle_gamma   90.00
#
_symmetry.space_group_name_H-M   'P 1'
#
loop_
_entity.id
_entity.type
_entity.pdbx_description
1 polymer ?
#
loop_
_entity_poly.entity_id
_entity_poly.type
_entity_poly.pdbx_seq_one_letter_code
_entity_poly.pdbx_strand_id
1 'polypeptide(L)'
;MNNKKIYISDVTLRDGSHAVKHQYTQEQVKQIATVLDRAHVDSIEIAHGDGLAGSSFNYGFSRCADTEMIAAAAEVVTHSKIATLLIPGVGTIHDLQAAYDAGARVVRVATHCTEADIFRQHIEFALNLGMGTVGFLMMSHMITPQELAEQAKKMESYGANCIYVVDSSGAMLMQDIRDRFRALKAILNSDTQTGIHAHNNLSVSIANSLTAIEEGCDRVDTSLAGMGAGAGNTPTEVFIGCLEKQGWQHSCQLDTLINGADDVVRPLQHRPVRVDRETLSLGLARVYSSFLLHAERASQKYGISTMDILMELGKRKMVGGQEDMIVDVALDLKNANTKQAQ
;
A
#
# COMPACT_ATOMS: atom_id res chain seq x y z
N MET A 1 -4.80 29.81 -5.63
CA MET A 1 -3.95 28.69 -6.04
C MET A 1 -3.30 28.13 -4.80
N ASN A 2 -3.39 26.84 -4.59
CA ASN A 2 -2.78 26.21 -3.42
C ASN A 2 -1.28 26.04 -3.71
N ASN A 3 -0.44 26.81 -3.03
CA ASN A 3 1.03 26.82 -3.30
C ASN A 3 1.74 25.58 -2.74
N LYS A 4 1.02 24.67 -2.11
CA LYS A 4 1.58 23.44 -1.54
C LYS A 4 1.86 22.44 -2.67
N LYS A 5 3.11 21.99 -2.77
CA LYS A 5 3.49 20.89 -3.65
C LYS A 5 3.10 19.56 -3.01
N ILE A 6 2.39 18.73 -3.75
CA ILE A 6 2.04 17.38 -3.34
C ILE A 6 3.16 16.41 -3.74
N TYR A 7 3.64 15.63 -2.78
CA TYR A 7 4.63 14.58 -3.00
C TYR A 7 3.95 13.30 -3.50
N ILE A 8 4.38 12.79 -4.64
CA ILE A 8 3.82 11.58 -5.26
C ILE A 8 4.78 10.41 -5.04
N SER A 9 4.28 9.38 -4.35
CA SER A 9 4.98 8.11 -4.14
C SER A 9 4.29 7.04 -4.97
N ASP A 10 5.00 6.47 -5.95
CA ASP A 10 4.45 5.39 -6.76
C ASP A 10 4.77 4.03 -6.15
N VAL A 11 3.75 3.18 -6.02
CA VAL A 11 3.83 1.85 -5.39
C VAL A 11 3.61 0.70 -6.37
N THR A 12 3.72 0.95 -7.68
CA THR A 12 3.55 -0.08 -8.74
C THR A 12 4.48 -1.27 -8.52
N LEU A 13 5.74 -1.01 -8.13
CA LEU A 13 6.78 -2.04 -7.92
C LEU A 13 6.80 -2.64 -6.50
N ARG A 14 5.85 -2.27 -5.65
CA ARG A 14 5.63 -2.90 -4.33
C ARG A 14 4.21 -3.47 -4.24
N ASP A 15 3.19 -2.63 -3.98
CA ASP A 15 1.79 -3.06 -3.86
C ASP A 15 1.24 -3.61 -5.19
N GLY A 16 1.63 -3.00 -6.30
CA GLY A 16 1.31 -3.47 -7.65
C GLY A 16 1.76 -4.90 -7.93
N SER A 17 2.76 -5.41 -7.21
CA SER A 17 3.25 -6.79 -7.39
C SER A 17 2.20 -7.85 -7.04
N HIS A 18 1.21 -7.54 -6.18
CA HIS A 18 0.07 -8.42 -5.92
C HIS A 18 -0.73 -8.73 -7.20
N ALA A 19 -0.92 -7.75 -8.08
CA ALA A 19 -1.67 -7.92 -9.33
C ALA A 19 -0.97 -8.84 -10.34
N VAL A 20 0.35 -9.00 -10.24
CA VAL A 20 1.20 -9.89 -11.05
C VAL A 20 1.73 -11.08 -10.23
N LYS A 21 1.12 -11.37 -9.08
CA LYS A 21 1.50 -12.48 -8.18
C LYS A 21 2.99 -12.50 -7.82
N HIS A 22 3.57 -11.32 -7.60
CA HIS A 22 4.98 -11.09 -7.26
C HIS A 22 5.98 -11.58 -8.33
N GLN A 23 5.56 -11.64 -9.61
CA GLN A 23 6.36 -12.24 -10.69
C GLN A 23 7.06 -11.20 -11.59
N TYR A 24 7.37 -10.01 -11.09
CA TYR A 24 8.19 -9.06 -11.84
C TYR A 24 9.58 -9.63 -12.15
N THR A 25 10.05 -9.43 -13.38
CA THR A 25 11.44 -9.63 -13.76
C THR A 25 12.25 -8.36 -13.51
N GLN A 26 13.57 -8.47 -13.38
CA GLN A 26 14.45 -7.30 -13.25
C GLN A 26 14.29 -6.33 -14.44
N GLU A 27 14.07 -6.84 -15.65
CA GLU A 27 13.85 -6.02 -16.84
C GLU A 27 12.54 -5.22 -16.74
N GLN A 28 11.45 -5.85 -16.27
CA GLN A 28 10.18 -5.15 -16.05
C GLN A 28 10.33 -4.08 -14.95
N VAL A 29 11.09 -4.37 -13.88
CA VAL A 29 11.40 -3.39 -12.83
C VAL A 29 12.14 -2.19 -13.44
N LYS A 30 13.17 -2.41 -14.26
CA LYS A 30 13.90 -1.32 -14.94
C LYS A 30 12.99 -0.50 -15.86
N GLN A 31 12.14 -1.16 -16.65
CA GLN A 31 11.22 -0.47 -17.57
C GLN A 31 10.23 0.42 -16.79
N ILE A 32 9.58 -0.10 -15.76
CA ILE A 32 8.62 0.66 -14.93
C ILE A 32 9.34 1.79 -14.19
N ALA A 33 10.47 1.50 -13.53
CA ALA A 33 11.26 2.51 -12.83
C ALA A 33 11.74 3.64 -13.75
N THR A 34 12.15 3.31 -14.99
CA THR A 34 12.54 4.31 -16.00
C THR A 34 11.38 5.23 -16.37
N VAL A 35 10.16 4.68 -16.54
CA VAL A 35 8.96 5.49 -16.85
C VAL A 35 8.66 6.43 -15.69
N LEU A 36 8.63 5.91 -14.47
CA LEU A 36 8.31 6.69 -13.27
C LEU A 36 9.35 7.78 -12.99
N ASP A 37 10.66 7.47 -13.17
CA ASP A 37 11.74 8.43 -12.99
C ASP A 37 11.66 9.56 -14.04
N ARG A 38 11.43 9.21 -15.31
CA ARG A 38 11.22 10.19 -16.39
C ARG A 38 9.96 11.03 -16.17
N ALA A 39 8.93 10.45 -15.58
CA ALA A 39 7.73 11.16 -15.21
C ALA A 39 7.90 12.04 -13.96
N HIS A 40 9.08 12.06 -13.35
CA HIS A 40 9.41 12.85 -12.17
C HIS A 40 8.49 12.59 -10.97
N VAL A 41 8.11 11.33 -10.70
CA VAL A 41 7.52 10.99 -9.40
C VAL A 41 8.56 11.20 -8.30
N ASP A 42 8.13 11.60 -7.10
CA ASP A 42 9.08 11.96 -6.04
C ASP A 42 9.74 10.71 -5.43
N SER A 43 9.04 9.57 -5.35
CA SER A 43 9.61 8.28 -4.94
C SER A 43 8.97 7.09 -5.63
N ILE A 44 9.74 6.00 -5.76
CA ILE A 44 9.33 4.71 -6.30
C ILE A 44 9.54 3.68 -5.21
N GLU A 45 8.47 3.02 -4.75
CA GLU A 45 8.54 1.99 -3.73
C GLU A 45 8.75 0.61 -4.37
N ILE A 46 9.78 -0.11 -3.90
CA ILE A 46 10.24 -1.38 -4.47
C ILE A 46 10.44 -2.40 -3.36
N ALA A 47 9.69 -3.49 -3.41
CA ALA A 47 9.83 -4.68 -2.57
C ALA A 47 8.83 -5.75 -3.04
N HIS A 48 8.79 -6.89 -2.35
CA HIS A 48 7.63 -7.78 -2.35
C HIS A 48 6.36 -7.01 -1.96
N GLY A 49 5.17 -7.46 -2.38
CA GLY A 49 3.90 -6.80 -2.04
C GLY A 49 3.70 -6.56 -0.54
N ASP A 50 4.17 -7.50 0.27
CA ASP A 50 4.15 -7.41 1.74
C ASP A 50 5.47 -6.87 2.33
N GLY A 51 6.25 -6.16 1.54
CA GLY A 51 7.50 -5.54 1.96
C GLY A 51 8.72 -6.46 1.94
N LEU A 52 9.84 -5.95 2.46
CA LEU A 52 11.13 -6.66 2.52
C LEU A 52 10.97 -8.02 3.22
N ALA A 53 11.59 -9.05 2.64
CA ALA A 53 11.53 -10.45 3.08
C ALA A 53 10.12 -11.08 3.02
N GLY A 54 9.14 -10.43 2.37
CA GLY A 54 7.78 -10.94 2.21
C GLY A 54 7.69 -12.20 1.35
N SER A 55 8.68 -12.47 0.49
CA SER A 55 8.73 -13.66 -0.37
C SER A 55 8.76 -14.94 0.45
N SER A 56 7.59 -15.57 0.62
CA SER A 56 7.42 -16.71 1.52
C SER A 56 6.26 -17.61 1.09
N PHE A 57 6.15 -18.76 1.76
CA PHE A 57 5.01 -19.66 1.55
C PHE A 57 3.66 -18.98 1.94
N ASN A 58 3.69 -18.13 2.97
CA ASN A 58 2.48 -17.46 3.45
C ASN A 58 2.00 -16.37 2.48
N TYR A 59 2.89 -15.50 2.03
CA TYR A 59 2.52 -14.34 1.20
C TYR A 59 2.65 -14.58 -0.32
N GLY A 60 3.36 -15.64 -0.71
CA GLY A 60 3.70 -15.94 -2.10
C GLY A 60 5.17 -15.65 -2.39
N PHE A 61 5.73 -16.43 -3.30
CA PHE A 61 7.15 -16.28 -3.66
C PHE A 61 7.32 -15.25 -4.78
N SER A 62 8.26 -14.34 -4.59
CA SER A 62 8.73 -13.44 -5.65
C SER A 62 9.60 -14.18 -6.66
N ARG A 63 9.58 -13.69 -7.90
CA ARG A 63 10.47 -14.17 -8.96
C ARG A 63 11.91 -13.73 -8.75
N CYS A 64 12.10 -12.49 -8.28
CA CYS A 64 13.40 -11.88 -7.96
C CYS A 64 13.44 -11.54 -6.47
N ALA A 65 14.64 -11.56 -5.88
CA ALA A 65 14.84 -11.06 -4.52
C ALA A 65 14.61 -9.54 -4.47
N ASP A 66 14.19 -9.02 -3.30
CA ASP A 66 13.97 -7.58 -3.10
C ASP A 66 15.21 -6.75 -3.45
N THR A 67 16.40 -7.21 -3.03
CA THR A 67 17.67 -6.55 -3.31
C THR A 67 18.01 -6.52 -4.81
N GLU A 68 17.66 -7.57 -5.56
CA GLU A 68 17.83 -7.60 -7.01
C GLU A 68 16.91 -6.60 -7.71
N MET A 69 15.66 -6.48 -7.25
CA MET A 69 14.70 -5.50 -7.78
C MET A 69 15.15 -4.07 -7.47
N ILE A 70 15.58 -3.79 -6.24
CA ILE A 70 16.08 -2.48 -5.82
C ILE A 70 17.33 -2.10 -6.62
N ALA A 71 18.30 -3.01 -6.75
CA ALA A 71 19.51 -2.77 -7.52
C ALA A 71 19.22 -2.52 -9.01
N ALA A 72 18.30 -3.30 -9.60
CA ALA A 72 17.87 -3.09 -10.98
C ALA A 72 17.26 -1.70 -11.21
N ALA A 73 16.44 -1.22 -10.28
CA ALA A 73 15.91 0.14 -10.37
C ALA A 73 16.99 1.21 -10.13
N ALA A 74 17.93 0.97 -9.21
CA ALA A 74 19.02 1.90 -8.91
C ALA A 74 19.96 2.16 -10.13
N GLU A 75 20.02 1.22 -11.08
CA GLU A 75 20.77 1.43 -12.32
C GLU A 75 20.15 2.49 -13.24
N VAL A 76 18.85 2.74 -13.14
CA VAL A 76 18.10 3.59 -14.10
C VAL A 76 17.44 4.81 -13.46
N VAL A 77 17.26 4.82 -12.15
CA VAL A 77 16.63 5.93 -11.40
C VAL A 77 17.68 7.00 -11.10
N THR A 78 17.40 8.23 -11.51
CA THR A 78 18.30 9.38 -11.33
C THR A 78 17.65 10.56 -10.61
N HIS A 79 16.34 10.67 -10.64
CA HIS A 79 15.58 11.78 -10.10
C HIS A 79 14.78 11.36 -8.84
N SER A 80 14.03 10.28 -8.95
CA SER A 80 13.17 9.76 -7.89
C SER A 80 13.98 9.16 -6.74
N LYS A 81 13.41 9.13 -5.53
CA LYS A 81 13.99 8.37 -4.42
C LYS A 81 13.49 6.93 -4.46
N ILE A 82 14.39 5.97 -4.34
CA ILE A 82 13.99 4.57 -4.15
C ILE A 82 13.56 4.39 -2.70
N ALA A 83 12.31 4.00 -2.51
CA ALA A 83 11.71 3.67 -1.23
C ALA A 83 11.49 2.14 -1.12
N THR A 84 11.40 1.65 0.09
CA THR A 84 11.03 0.24 0.36
C THR A 84 10.10 0.15 1.57
N LEU A 85 9.23 -0.87 1.58
CA LEU A 85 8.36 -1.19 2.72
C LEU A 85 9.01 -2.26 3.59
N LEU A 86 8.87 -2.11 4.90
CA LEU A 86 9.24 -3.12 5.89
C LEU A 86 8.12 -3.29 6.90
N ILE A 87 7.67 -4.53 7.10
CA ILE A 87 6.73 -4.90 8.17
C ILE A 87 7.53 -5.59 9.27
N PRO A 88 7.58 -5.04 10.49
CA PRO A 88 8.22 -5.70 11.63
C PRO A 88 7.65 -7.11 11.85
N GLY A 89 8.53 -8.11 12.00
CA GLY A 89 8.15 -9.52 12.10
C GLY A 89 8.14 -10.26 10.75
N VAL A 90 8.08 -9.55 9.61
CA VAL A 90 8.32 -10.09 8.26
C VAL A 90 9.75 -9.77 7.85
N GLY A 91 10.08 -8.48 7.71
CA GLY A 91 11.45 -8.02 7.47
C GLY A 91 12.17 -7.61 8.75
N THR A 92 13.50 -7.64 8.69
CA THR A 92 14.41 -7.32 9.78
C THR A 92 15.31 -6.13 9.46
N ILE A 93 16.07 -5.64 10.45
CA ILE A 93 17.11 -4.63 10.21
C ILE A 93 18.21 -5.10 9.25
N HIS A 94 18.43 -6.42 9.14
CA HIS A 94 19.40 -6.99 8.18
C HIS A 94 18.88 -6.88 6.74
N ASP A 95 17.59 -7.11 6.54
CA ASP A 95 16.94 -6.93 5.23
C ASP A 95 16.93 -5.45 4.84
N LEU A 96 16.73 -4.54 5.84
CA LEU A 96 16.81 -3.11 5.62
C LEU A 96 18.23 -2.65 5.23
N GLN A 97 19.27 -3.19 5.90
CA GLN A 97 20.67 -2.93 5.53
C GLN A 97 20.93 -3.36 4.09
N ALA A 98 20.52 -4.58 3.73
CA ALA A 98 20.70 -5.10 2.37
C ALA A 98 19.97 -4.25 1.31
N ALA A 99 18.76 -3.78 1.63
CA ALA A 99 18.00 -2.87 0.76
C ALA A 99 18.70 -1.50 0.60
N TYR A 100 19.26 -0.95 1.69
CA TYR A 100 20.04 0.28 1.65
C TYR A 100 21.29 0.13 0.77
N ASP A 101 22.03 -0.96 0.93
CA ASP A 101 23.23 -1.28 0.15
C ASP A 101 22.88 -1.45 -1.35
N ALA A 102 21.70 -2.01 -1.65
CA ALA A 102 21.19 -2.16 -3.01
C ALA A 102 20.69 -0.83 -3.64
N GLY A 103 20.50 0.24 -2.86
CA GLY A 103 20.12 1.55 -3.39
C GLY A 103 18.89 2.21 -2.77
N ALA A 104 18.18 1.57 -1.86
CA ALA A 104 17.05 2.20 -1.15
C ALA A 104 17.52 3.38 -0.28
N ARG A 105 16.75 4.46 -0.27
CA ARG A 105 17.07 5.69 0.50
C ARG A 105 15.92 6.15 1.39
N VAL A 106 14.76 5.53 1.27
CA VAL A 106 13.59 5.78 2.12
C VAL A 106 13.07 4.44 2.62
N VAL A 107 12.81 4.32 3.91
CA VAL A 107 12.09 3.17 4.46
C VAL A 107 10.71 3.59 4.93
N ARG A 108 9.72 2.78 4.62
CA ARG A 108 8.35 2.88 5.08
C ARG A 108 8.10 1.70 6.00
N VAL A 109 8.10 1.94 7.31
CA VAL A 109 7.87 0.89 8.29
C VAL A 109 6.38 0.80 8.59
N ALA A 110 5.79 -0.33 8.22
CA ALA A 110 4.36 -0.55 8.31
C ALA A 110 4.01 -1.41 9.54
N THR A 111 3.10 -0.92 10.36
CA THR A 111 2.55 -1.66 11.51
C THR A 111 1.02 -1.66 11.44
N HIS A 112 0.38 -2.57 12.15
CA HIS A 112 -1.03 -2.43 12.41
C HIS A 112 -1.31 -1.11 13.15
N CYS A 113 -2.46 -0.49 12.90
CA CYS A 113 -2.79 0.83 13.46
C CYS A 113 -2.80 0.90 15.00
N THR A 114 -2.78 -0.25 15.69
CA THR A 114 -2.72 -0.35 17.15
C THR A 114 -1.31 -0.63 17.70
N GLU A 115 -0.31 -0.83 16.84
CA GLU A 115 1.01 -1.41 17.19
C GLU A 115 2.18 -0.49 16.80
N ALA A 116 2.02 0.82 16.93
CA ALA A 116 3.07 1.76 16.56
C ALA A 116 4.38 1.60 17.37
N ASP A 117 4.33 1.00 18.54
CA ASP A 117 5.49 0.79 19.41
C ASP A 117 6.51 -0.21 18.86
N ILE A 118 6.09 -1.20 18.06
CA ILE A 118 7.03 -2.15 17.42
C ILE A 118 7.86 -1.52 16.29
N PHE A 119 7.51 -0.32 15.86
CA PHE A 119 8.17 0.47 14.83
C PHE A 119 9.58 0.95 15.23
N ARG A 120 9.82 1.18 16.52
CA ARG A 120 10.96 1.93 17.04
C ARG A 120 12.32 1.40 16.57
N GLN A 121 12.59 0.10 16.72
CA GLN A 121 13.88 -0.50 16.38
C GLN A 121 14.27 -0.26 14.91
N HIS A 122 13.31 -0.40 14.00
CA HIS A 122 13.55 -0.29 12.56
C HIS A 122 13.80 1.16 12.15
N ILE A 123 13.10 2.09 12.77
CA ILE A 123 13.29 3.54 12.50
C ILE A 123 14.61 4.05 13.06
N GLU A 124 14.96 3.69 14.29
CA GLU A 124 16.27 4.05 14.86
C GLU A 124 17.42 3.54 13.99
N PHE A 125 17.29 2.31 13.48
CA PHE A 125 18.27 1.74 12.55
C PHE A 125 18.34 2.52 11.23
N ALA A 126 17.19 2.82 10.63
CA ALA A 126 17.10 3.59 9.38
C ALA A 126 17.68 5.01 9.51
N LEU A 127 17.42 5.67 10.62
CA LEU A 127 17.99 6.99 10.93
C LEU A 127 19.52 6.94 11.00
N ASN A 128 20.10 5.89 11.61
CA ASN A 128 21.55 5.70 11.67
C ASN A 128 22.16 5.47 10.28
N LEU A 129 21.40 4.95 9.32
CA LEU A 129 21.81 4.83 7.92
C LEU A 129 21.60 6.13 7.12
N GLY A 130 20.99 7.16 7.71
CA GLY A 130 20.65 8.40 7.02
C GLY A 130 19.49 8.28 6.03
N MET A 131 18.64 7.27 6.18
CA MET A 131 17.44 7.08 5.33
C MET A 131 16.33 8.05 5.71
N GLY A 132 15.50 8.40 4.73
CA GLY A 132 14.19 8.99 5.00
C GLY A 132 13.29 7.96 5.69
N THR A 133 12.57 8.40 6.74
CA THR A 133 11.78 7.51 7.61
C THR A 133 10.29 7.83 7.54
N VAL A 134 9.48 6.83 7.25
CA VAL A 134 8.02 6.95 7.11
C VAL A 134 7.33 5.92 8.00
N GLY A 135 6.40 6.38 8.81
CA GLY A 135 5.47 5.54 9.57
C GLY A 135 4.22 5.23 8.74
N PHE A 136 3.80 3.97 8.73
CA PHE A 136 2.73 3.49 7.88
C PHE A 136 1.71 2.70 8.72
N LEU A 137 0.59 3.35 9.10
CA LEU A 137 -0.42 2.79 9.99
C LEU A 137 -1.46 2.00 9.19
N MET A 138 -1.23 0.69 9.04
CA MET A 138 -2.14 -0.20 8.29
C MET A 138 -3.48 -0.37 8.98
N MET A 139 -4.54 -0.66 8.19
CA MET A 139 -5.92 -0.88 8.70
C MET A 139 -6.44 0.30 9.53
N SER A 140 -6.08 1.54 9.17
CA SER A 140 -6.43 2.76 9.91
C SER A 140 -7.92 2.91 10.21
N HIS A 141 -8.80 2.21 9.48
CA HIS A 141 -10.25 2.22 9.71
C HIS A 141 -10.69 1.44 10.96
N MET A 142 -9.82 0.60 11.55
CA MET A 142 -10.20 -0.28 12.67
C MET A 142 -10.25 0.42 14.02
N ILE A 143 -9.67 1.60 14.13
CA ILE A 143 -9.66 2.41 15.35
C ILE A 143 -10.23 3.80 15.09
N THR A 144 -10.55 4.53 16.14
CA THR A 144 -11.06 5.91 16.02
C THR A 144 -9.99 6.86 15.50
N PRO A 145 -10.37 8.01 14.91
CA PRO A 145 -9.41 9.03 14.48
C PRO A 145 -8.47 9.49 15.60
N GLN A 146 -8.97 9.60 16.83
CA GLN A 146 -8.19 10.02 18.00
C GLN A 146 -7.15 8.96 18.39
N GLU A 147 -7.56 7.69 18.48
CA GLU A 147 -6.63 6.58 18.75
C GLU A 147 -5.56 6.47 17.65
N LEU A 148 -5.93 6.67 16.37
CA LEU A 148 -4.98 6.67 15.26
C LEU A 148 -3.97 7.80 15.40
N ALA A 149 -4.42 8.99 15.81
CA ALA A 149 -3.54 10.13 16.03
C ALA A 149 -2.54 9.87 17.17
N GLU A 150 -2.96 9.22 18.26
CA GLU A 150 -2.05 8.81 19.35
C GLU A 150 -0.99 7.80 18.85
N GLN A 151 -1.34 6.86 17.99
CA GLN A 151 -0.37 5.93 17.39
C GLN A 151 0.59 6.70 16.45
N ALA A 152 0.08 7.65 15.66
CA ALA A 152 0.89 8.51 14.82
C ALA A 152 1.90 9.33 15.65
N LYS A 153 1.47 9.86 16.80
CA LYS A 153 2.35 10.60 17.72
C LYS A 153 3.49 9.75 18.28
N LYS A 154 3.23 8.47 18.57
CA LYS A 154 4.30 7.52 18.94
C LYS A 154 5.33 7.38 17.82
N MET A 155 4.88 7.13 16.57
CA MET A 155 5.81 7.00 15.43
C MET A 155 6.63 8.27 15.21
N GLU A 156 6.02 9.45 15.33
CA GLU A 156 6.73 10.73 15.29
C GLU A 156 7.80 10.80 16.37
N SER A 157 7.48 10.40 17.63
CA SER A 157 8.42 10.43 18.74
C SER A 157 9.61 9.50 18.56
N TYR A 158 9.49 8.46 17.75
CA TYR A 158 10.58 7.55 17.39
C TYR A 158 11.40 8.03 16.19
N GLY A 159 10.99 9.14 15.53
CA GLY A 159 11.73 9.78 14.47
C GLY A 159 11.18 9.59 13.05
N ALA A 160 9.90 9.23 12.90
CA ALA A 160 9.28 9.26 11.59
C ALA A 160 9.11 10.70 11.08
N ASN A 161 9.56 10.97 9.86
CA ASN A 161 9.42 12.27 9.22
C ASN A 161 8.05 12.47 8.56
N CYS A 162 7.34 11.37 8.28
CA CYS A 162 6.03 11.37 7.67
C CYS A 162 5.21 10.20 8.22
N ILE A 163 3.91 10.41 8.45
CA ILE A 163 3.00 9.38 8.94
C ILE A 163 1.86 9.19 7.95
N TYR A 164 1.64 7.95 7.52
CA TYR A 164 0.58 7.59 6.57
C TYR A 164 -0.67 7.05 7.25
N VAL A 165 -1.81 7.57 6.82
CA VAL A 165 -3.12 6.94 7.00
C VAL A 165 -3.32 5.92 5.89
N VAL A 166 -3.52 4.65 6.25
CA VAL A 166 -3.57 3.55 5.28
C VAL A 166 -4.95 2.90 5.29
N ASP A 167 -5.66 3.06 4.18
CA ASP A 167 -6.93 2.38 3.91
C ASP A 167 -6.66 1.02 3.24
N SER A 168 -6.10 0.08 4.00
CA SER A 168 -5.70 -1.25 3.52
C SER A 168 -6.88 -2.09 2.99
N SER A 169 -8.09 -1.77 3.39
CA SER A 169 -9.31 -2.45 2.96
C SER A 169 -10.03 -1.73 1.82
N GLY A 170 -9.64 -0.50 1.48
CA GLY A 170 -10.39 0.35 0.55
C GLY A 170 -11.84 0.59 1.00
N ALA A 171 -12.07 0.67 2.32
CA ALA A 171 -13.39 0.74 2.93
C ALA A 171 -13.76 2.13 3.47
N MET A 172 -12.79 3.04 3.54
CA MET A 172 -13.04 4.40 4.03
C MET A 172 -13.74 5.24 2.97
N LEU A 173 -14.62 6.12 3.45
CA LEU A 173 -15.22 7.18 2.64
C LEU A 173 -14.58 8.53 2.99
N MET A 174 -14.89 9.55 2.21
CA MET A 174 -14.29 10.88 2.34
C MET A 174 -14.40 11.47 3.75
N GLN A 175 -15.50 11.21 4.48
CA GLN A 175 -15.64 11.68 5.85
C GLN A 175 -14.69 10.97 6.81
N ASP A 176 -14.48 9.65 6.63
CA ASP A 176 -13.52 8.89 7.42
C ASP A 176 -12.09 9.43 7.25
N ILE A 177 -11.75 9.85 6.02
CA ILE A 177 -10.46 10.47 5.70
C ILE A 177 -10.33 11.83 6.37
N ARG A 178 -11.35 12.72 6.24
CA ARG A 178 -11.32 14.04 6.88
C ARG A 178 -11.08 13.94 8.38
N ASP A 179 -11.82 13.09 9.05
CA ASP A 179 -11.76 12.96 10.51
C ASP A 179 -10.36 12.50 10.97
N ARG A 180 -9.72 11.57 10.23
CA ARG A 180 -8.38 11.08 10.54
C ARG A 180 -7.31 12.14 10.30
N PHE A 181 -7.33 12.83 9.15
CA PHE A 181 -6.34 13.87 8.87
C PHE A 181 -6.47 15.05 9.85
N ARG A 182 -7.69 15.45 10.21
CA ARG A 182 -7.93 16.48 11.25
C ARG A 182 -7.38 16.06 12.60
N ALA A 183 -7.61 14.79 13.01
CA ALA A 183 -7.08 14.27 14.27
C ALA A 183 -5.54 14.23 14.28
N LEU A 184 -4.90 13.75 13.18
CA LEU A 184 -3.44 13.77 13.06
C LEU A 184 -2.89 15.20 13.15
N LYS A 185 -3.46 16.13 12.38
CA LYS A 185 -3.03 17.53 12.35
C LYS A 185 -3.17 18.25 13.69
N ALA A 186 -4.09 17.81 14.54
CA ALA A 186 -4.30 18.41 15.86
C ALA A 186 -3.16 18.10 16.86
N ILE A 187 -2.41 17.00 16.66
CA ILE A 187 -1.42 16.55 17.66
C ILE A 187 0.02 16.37 17.12
N LEU A 188 0.18 16.17 15.82
CA LEU A 188 1.51 16.06 15.20
C LEU A 188 2.20 17.44 15.16
N ASN A 189 3.51 17.43 15.17
CA ASN A 189 4.31 18.65 14.99
C ASN A 189 4.09 19.19 13.56
N SER A 190 4.21 20.52 13.41
CA SER A 190 4.03 21.20 12.11
C SER A 190 4.97 20.71 11.02
N ASP A 191 6.16 20.23 11.41
CA ASP A 191 7.19 19.76 10.49
C ASP A 191 7.02 18.28 10.11
N THR A 192 6.16 17.54 10.83
CA THR A 192 5.86 16.16 10.51
C THR A 192 4.86 16.11 9.37
N GLN A 193 5.29 15.53 8.24
CA GLN A 193 4.43 15.34 7.08
C GLN A 193 3.39 14.25 7.32
N THR A 194 2.29 14.33 6.58
CA THR A 194 1.28 13.28 6.56
C THR A 194 1.09 12.73 5.15
N GLY A 195 0.71 11.46 5.06
CA GLY A 195 0.50 10.78 3.78
C GLY A 195 -0.78 9.93 3.77
N ILE A 196 -1.23 9.59 2.58
CA ILE A 196 -2.36 8.67 2.36
C ILE A 196 -1.96 7.54 1.42
N HIS A 197 -2.36 6.31 1.78
CA HIS A 197 -2.38 5.15 0.91
C HIS A 197 -3.80 4.59 0.86
N ALA A 198 -4.43 4.61 -0.31
CA ALA A 198 -5.84 4.26 -0.46
C ALA A 198 -6.04 3.16 -1.49
N HIS A 199 -6.63 2.01 -1.06
CA HIS A 199 -7.13 0.99 -1.97
C HIS A 199 -8.47 1.38 -2.59
N ASN A 200 -8.76 0.81 -3.77
CA ASN A 200 -9.88 1.22 -4.62
C ASN A 200 -11.10 0.28 -4.57
N ASN A 201 -11.25 -0.53 -3.53
CA ASN A 201 -12.31 -1.56 -3.46
C ASN A 201 -13.74 -0.99 -3.47
N LEU A 202 -13.94 0.26 -3.08
CA LEU A 202 -15.20 1.00 -3.21
C LEU A 202 -15.18 2.05 -4.35
N SER A 203 -14.19 2.03 -5.25
CA SER A 203 -14.01 2.99 -6.34
C SER A 203 -13.87 4.46 -5.90
N VAL A 204 -13.36 4.72 -4.70
CA VAL A 204 -13.25 6.08 -4.14
C VAL A 204 -11.82 6.49 -3.79
N SER A 205 -10.80 5.71 -4.18
CA SER A 205 -9.40 6.01 -3.83
C SER A 205 -8.94 7.39 -4.28
N ILE A 206 -9.32 7.84 -5.50
CA ILE A 206 -9.05 9.20 -6.00
C ILE A 206 -9.73 10.25 -5.12
N ALA A 207 -11.02 10.07 -4.82
CA ALA A 207 -11.78 11.01 -4.00
C ALA A 207 -11.21 11.09 -2.57
N ASN A 208 -10.82 9.95 -2.00
CA ASN A 208 -10.17 9.88 -0.69
C ASN A 208 -8.81 10.60 -0.69
N SER A 209 -7.99 10.40 -1.74
CA SER A 209 -6.69 11.05 -1.87
C SER A 209 -6.83 12.57 -2.06
N LEU A 210 -7.79 13.04 -2.87
CA LEU A 210 -8.11 14.45 -3.00
C LEU A 210 -8.61 15.05 -1.67
N THR A 211 -9.50 14.36 -0.98
CA THR A 211 -9.98 14.77 0.35
C THR A 211 -8.84 14.90 1.35
N ALA A 212 -7.88 13.95 1.33
CA ALA A 212 -6.71 14.02 2.21
C ALA A 212 -5.87 15.29 1.96
N ILE A 213 -5.60 15.64 0.70
CA ILE A 213 -4.82 16.84 0.38
C ILE A 213 -5.59 18.14 0.72
N GLU A 214 -6.91 18.15 0.60
CA GLU A 214 -7.76 19.25 1.07
C GLU A 214 -7.63 19.46 2.59
N GLU A 215 -7.50 18.37 3.36
CA GLU A 215 -7.26 18.40 4.82
C GLU A 215 -5.77 18.58 5.18
N GLY A 216 -4.93 18.87 4.19
CA GLY A 216 -3.52 19.23 4.39
C GLY A 216 -2.53 18.05 4.35
N CYS A 217 -2.90 16.90 3.79
CA CYS A 217 -1.96 15.82 3.50
C CYS A 217 -0.83 16.29 2.58
N ASP A 218 0.39 15.77 2.81
CA ASP A 218 1.58 16.17 2.07
C ASP A 218 1.97 15.17 0.98
N ARG A 219 1.70 13.88 1.19
CA ARG A 219 2.13 12.80 0.31
C ARG A 219 0.97 11.88 -0.06
N VAL A 220 0.94 11.47 -1.30
CA VAL A 220 -0.08 10.54 -1.82
C VAL A 220 0.59 9.36 -2.48
N ASP A 221 0.17 8.16 -2.09
CA ASP A 221 0.55 6.94 -2.78
C ASP A 221 -0.35 6.74 -3.99
N THR A 222 0.29 6.44 -5.10
CA THR A 222 -0.37 6.14 -6.37
C THR A 222 0.28 4.92 -7.02
N SER A 223 -0.37 4.33 -8.01
CA SER A 223 0.19 3.21 -8.78
C SER A 223 -0.22 3.34 -10.25
N LEU A 224 0.72 3.15 -11.17
CA LEU A 224 0.41 3.15 -12.60
C LEU A 224 -0.68 2.12 -12.93
N ALA A 225 -1.64 2.53 -13.75
CA ALA A 225 -2.81 1.72 -14.13
C ALA A 225 -3.62 1.23 -12.90
N GLY A 226 -3.47 1.85 -11.74
CA GLY A 226 -4.13 1.46 -10.50
C GLY A 226 -3.68 0.11 -9.93
N MET A 227 -2.50 -0.42 -10.31
CA MET A 227 -2.04 -1.73 -9.85
C MET A 227 -1.97 -1.81 -8.33
N GLY A 228 -2.35 -2.97 -7.75
CA GLY A 228 -2.34 -3.20 -6.32
C GLY A 228 -3.14 -4.42 -5.90
N ALA A 229 -3.14 -4.70 -4.61
CA ALA A 229 -4.00 -5.74 -4.04
C ALA A 229 -5.49 -5.37 -4.15
N GLY A 230 -6.36 -6.35 -4.23
CA GLY A 230 -7.81 -6.14 -4.39
C GLY A 230 -8.16 -5.48 -5.73
N ALA A 231 -8.95 -4.40 -5.68
CA ALA A 231 -9.26 -3.55 -6.85
C ALA A 231 -8.16 -2.49 -7.12
N GLY A 232 -6.98 -2.67 -6.53
CA GLY A 232 -5.83 -1.82 -6.72
C GLY A 232 -5.82 -0.57 -5.86
N ASN A 233 -4.98 0.39 -6.27
CA ASN A 233 -4.69 1.64 -5.57
C ASN A 233 -5.21 2.85 -6.37
N THR A 234 -4.94 4.05 -5.88
CA THR A 234 -5.16 5.31 -6.60
C THR A 234 -4.34 5.31 -7.91
N PRO A 235 -4.97 5.30 -9.11
CA PRO A 235 -4.22 5.30 -10.37
C PRO A 235 -3.40 6.59 -10.55
N THR A 236 -2.08 6.46 -10.80
CA THR A 236 -1.15 7.60 -10.86
C THR A 236 -1.55 8.58 -11.95
N GLU A 237 -1.74 8.10 -13.18
CA GLU A 237 -2.08 8.93 -14.33
C GLU A 237 -3.41 9.67 -14.15
N VAL A 238 -4.39 9.03 -13.53
CA VAL A 238 -5.70 9.65 -13.28
C VAL A 238 -5.61 10.67 -12.16
N PHE A 239 -4.89 10.36 -11.09
CA PHE A 239 -4.74 11.27 -9.94
C PHE A 239 -3.99 12.55 -10.34
N ILE A 240 -2.90 12.42 -11.10
CA ILE A 240 -2.16 13.58 -11.62
C ILE A 240 -3.05 14.45 -12.52
N GLY A 241 -3.85 13.84 -13.42
CA GLY A 241 -4.83 14.57 -14.22
C GLY A 241 -5.87 15.32 -13.36
N CYS A 242 -6.29 14.77 -12.23
CA CYS A 242 -7.17 15.46 -11.27
C CYS A 242 -6.46 16.63 -10.58
N LEU A 243 -5.20 16.47 -10.18
CA LEU A 243 -4.40 17.54 -9.57
C LEU A 243 -4.25 18.74 -10.51
N GLU A 244 -3.90 18.49 -11.80
CA GLU A 244 -3.80 19.55 -12.81
C GLU A 244 -5.11 20.30 -13.00
N LYS A 245 -6.24 19.58 -13.09
CA LYS A 245 -7.57 20.21 -13.23
C LYS A 245 -7.96 21.09 -12.03
N GLN A 246 -7.50 20.74 -10.83
CA GLN A 246 -7.76 21.51 -9.59
C GLN A 246 -6.66 22.54 -9.28
N GLY A 247 -5.57 22.59 -10.05
CA GLY A 247 -4.49 23.57 -9.89
C GLY A 247 -3.56 23.29 -8.71
N TRP A 248 -3.44 22.02 -8.27
CA TRP A 248 -2.45 21.60 -7.29
C TRP A 248 -1.06 21.52 -7.89
N GLN A 249 -0.05 21.85 -7.09
CA GLN A 249 1.36 21.76 -7.53
C GLN A 249 1.91 20.35 -7.34
N HIS A 250 2.57 19.81 -8.35
CA HIS A 250 3.30 18.53 -8.33
C HIS A 250 4.47 18.59 -9.31
N SER A 251 5.37 17.57 -9.31
CA SER A 251 6.51 17.47 -10.23
C SER A 251 6.23 16.65 -11.49
N CYS A 252 5.15 15.84 -11.47
CA CYS A 252 4.96 14.77 -12.43
C CYS A 252 4.63 15.25 -13.84
N GLN A 253 5.06 14.49 -14.84
CA GLN A 253 4.75 14.68 -16.26
C GLN A 253 3.62 13.75 -16.67
N LEU A 254 2.41 14.28 -16.84
CA LEU A 254 1.17 13.52 -17.05
C LEU A 254 1.25 12.63 -18.31
N ASP A 255 1.71 13.16 -19.43
CA ASP A 255 1.77 12.41 -20.70
C ASP A 255 2.67 11.17 -20.58
N THR A 256 3.80 11.29 -19.87
CA THR A 256 4.70 10.16 -19.59
C THR A 256 4.02 9.09 -18.75
N LEU A 257 3.22 9.49 -17.75
CA LEU A 257 2.46 8.55 -16.90
C LEU A 257 1.35 7.84 -17.67
N ILE A 258 0.59 8.55 -18.50
CA ILE A 258 -0.47 7.98 -19.34
C ILE A 258 0.12 6.90 -20.26
N ASN A 259 1.17 7.23 -21.00
CA ASN A 259 1.82 6.29 -21.92
C ASN A 259 2.44 5.11 -21.15
N GLY A 260 3.09 5.36 -20.01
CA GLY A 260 3.65 4.30 -19.17
C GLY A 260 2.61 3.34 -18.59
N ALA A 261 1.46 3.86 -18.20
CA ALA A 261 0.35 3.03 -17.75
C ALA A 261 -0.14 2.09 -18.84
N ASP A 262 -0.36 2.61 -20.07
CA ASP A 262 -0.95 1.84 -21.16
C ASP A 262 0.07 0.94 -21.88
N ASP A 263 1.27 1.43 -22.14
CA ASP A 263 2.26 0.72 -22.98
C ASP A 263 3.13 -0.25 -22.15
N VAL A 264 3.37 0.04 -20.87
CA VAL A 264 4.30 -0.75 -20.04
C VAL A 264 3.58 -1.56 -18.98
N VAL A 265 2.64 -0.97 -18.21
CA VAL A 265 2.07 -1.62 -17.03
C VAL A 265 0.84 -2.46 -17.34
N ARG A 266 -0.16 -1.94 -18.10
CA ARG A 266 -1.37 -2.69 -18.43
C ARG A 266 -1.11 -4.03 -19.12
N PRO A 267 -0.12 -4.17 -20.04
CA PRO A 267 0.20 -5.46 -20.65
C PRO A 267 0.69 -6.53 -19.68
N LEU A 268 1.18 -6.15 -18.49
CA LEU A 268 1.63 -7.09 -17.46
C LEU A 268 0.49 -7.64 -16.61
N GLN A 269 -0.68 -7.03 -16.63
CA GLN A 269 -1.81 -7.42 -15.81
C GLN A 269 -2.44 -8.72 -16.33
N HIS A 270 -2.50 -9.74 -15.48
CA HIS A 270 -3.20 -11.00 -15.81
C HIS A 270 -4.72 -10.83 -15.94
N ARG A 271 -5.27 -9.85 -15.24
CA ARG A 271 -6.64 -9.36 -15.39
C ARG A 271 -6.65 -7.83 -15.18
N PRO A 272 -7.61 -7.12 -15.79
CA PRO A 272 -7.75 -5.68 -15.52
C PRO A 272 -7.97 -5.43 -14.03
N VAL A 273 -7.28 -4.44 -13.47
CA VAL A 273 -7.56 -3.94 -12.13
C VAL A 273 -8.90 -3.19 -12.18
N ARG A 274 -9.88 -3.70 -11.43
CA ARG A 274 -11.25 -3.15 -11.40
C ARG A 274 -11.98 -3.60 -10.14
N VAL A 275 -13.06 -2.90 -9.82
CA VAL A 275 -14.03 -3.37 -8.83
C VAL A 275 -14.92 -4.43 -9.47
N ASP A 276 -14.99 -5.59 -8.85
CA ASP A 276 -15.88 -6.70 -9.16
C ASP A 276 -16.52 -7.22 -7.85
N ARG A 277 -17.26 -8.34 -7.93
CA ARG A 277 -17.96 -8.88 -6.74
C ARG A 277 -17.01 -9.16 -5.59
N GLU A 278 -15.87 -9.76 -5.86
CA GLU A 278 -14.90 -10.19 -4.86
C GLU A 278 -14.19 -8.98 -4.24
N THR A 279 -13.73 -8.06 -5.05
CA THR A 279 -13.03 -6.85 -4.57
C THR A 279 -13.98 -5.88 -3.88
N LEU A 280 -15.24 -5.75 -4.34
CA LEU A 280 -16.27 -5.01 -3.62
C LEU A 280 -16.51 -5.61 -2.23
N SER A 281 -16.50 -6.95 -2.14
CA SER A 281 -16.66 -7.65 -0.85
C SER A 281 -15.55 -7.33 0.15
N LEU A 282 -14.30 -7.10 -0.30
CA LEU A 282 -13.20 -6.63 0.55
C LEU A 282 -13.54 -5.30 1.24
N GLY A 283 -13.98 -4.31 0.44
CA GLY A 283 -14.37 -2.99 0.95
C GLY A 283 -15.55 -3.06 1.92
N LEU A 284 -16.60 -3.83 1.56
CA LEU A 284 -17.78 -4.00 2.41
C LEU A 284 -17.48 -4.75 3.71
N ALA A 285 -16.65 -5.79 3.64
CA ALA A 285 -16.24 -6.58 4.81
C ALA A 285 -15.17 -5.87 5.65
N ARG A 286 -14.54 -4.81 5.13
CA ARG A 286 -13.47 -4.05 5.77
C ARG A 286 -12.26 -4.92 6.12
N VAL A 287 -11.87 -5.83 5.21
CA VAL A 287 -10.75 -6.75 5.38
C VAL A 287 -9.56 -6.32 4.53
N TYR A 288 -8.39 -6.82 4.89
CA TYR A 288 -7.13 -6.52 4.22
C TYR A 288 -7.16 -6.96 2.75
N SER A 289 -6.78 -6.05 1.83
CA SER A 289 -6.95 -6.27 0.38
C SER A 289 -6.13 -7.46 -0.16
N SER A 290 -5.00 -7.81 0.45
CA SER A 290 -4.18 -8.97 0.07
C SER A 290 -4.86 -10.32 0.36
N PHE A 291 -5.89 -10.36 1.21
CA PHE A 291 -6.65 -11.58 1.50
C PHE A 291 -7.37 -12.15 0.28
N LEU A 292 -7.60 -11.36 -0.77
CA LEU A 292 -8.35 -11.78 -1.95
C LEU A 292 -7.80 -13.08 -2.56
N LEU A 293 -6.51 -13.15 -2.85
CA LEU A 293 -5.91 -14.33 -3.49
C LEU A 293 -6.00 -15.59 -2.60
N HIS A 294 -5.89 -15.42 -1.29
CA HIS A 294 -6.03 -16.51 -0.32
C HIS A 294 -7.48 -16.99 -0.21
N ALA A 295 -8.44 -16.05 -0.18
CA ALA A 295 -9.87 -16.38 -0.16
C ALA A 295 -10.33 -17.06 -1.46
N GLU A 296 -9.84 -16.62 -2.63
CA GLU A 296 -10.09 -17.27 -3.92
C GLU A 296 -9.56 -18.73 -3.95
N ARG A 297 -8.34 -18.95 -3.45
CA ARG A 297 -7.76 -20.31 -3.33
C ARG A 297 -8.58 -21.20 -2.39
N ALA A 298 -8.99 -20.66 -1.23
CA ALA A 298 -9.82 -21.38 -0.28
C ALA A 298 -11.21 -21.70 -0.88
N SER A 299 -11.81 -20.74 -1.57
CA SER A 299 -13.07 -20.91 -2.30
C SER A 299 -12.99 -22.07 -3.30
N GLN A 300 -11.97 -22.11 -4.15
CA GLN A 300 -11.75 -23.18 -5.11
C GLN A 300 -11.57 -24.54 -4.43
N LYS A 301 -10.82 -24.60 -3.34
CA LYS A 301 -10.50 -25.84 -2.64
C LYS A 301 -11.67 -26.41 -1.85
N TYR A 302 -12.47 -25.57 -1.21
CA TYR A 302 -13.51 -26.01 -0.25
C TYR A 302 -14.92 -25.86 -0.80
N GLY A 303 -15.14 -25.22 -1.96
CA GLY A 303 -16.44 -25.03 -2.59
C GLY A 303 -17.33 -24.00 -1.86
N ILE A 304 -16.72 -23.04 -1.17
CA ILE A 304 -17.40 -21.93 -0.50
C ILE A 304 -17.21 -20.66 -1.30
N SER A 305 -18.22 -19.79 -1.36
CA SER A 305 -18.13 -18.51 -2.06
C SER A 305 -17.01 -17.65 -1.48
N THR A 306 -16.17 -17.05 -2.36
CA THR A 306 -15.12 -16.08 -1.94
C THR A 306 -15.74 -14.94 -1.15
N MET A 307 -16.90 -14.43 -1.57
CA MET A 307 -17.62 -13.37 -0.86
C MET A 307 -17.98 -13.78 0.58
N ASP A 308 -18.51 -15.00 0.77
CA ASP A 308 -18.88 -15.48 2.11
C ASP A 308 -17.66 -15.60 3.03
N ILE A 309 -16.53 -16.08 2.48
CA ILE A 309 -15.25 -16.15 3.21
C ILE A 309 -14.82 -14.73 3.64
N LEU A 310 -14.79 -13.77 2.71
CA LEU A 310 -14.38 -12.39 2.99
C LEU A 310 -15.30 -11.71 4.02
N MET A 311 -16.62 -11.88 3.89
CA MET A 311 -17.58 -11.32 4.85
C MET A 311 -17.42 -11.91 6.24
N GLU A 312 -17.11 -13.20 6.36
CA GLU A 312 -16.87 -13.85 7.65
C GLU A 312 -15.53 -13.41 8.28
N LEU A 313 -14.47 -13.23 7.46
CA LEU A 313 -13.20 -12.66 7.90
C LEU A 313 -13.39 -11.25 8.50
N GLY A 314 -14.23 -10.43 7.89
CA GLY A 314 -14.56 -9.10 8.39
C GLY A 314 -15.31 -9.14 9.74
N LYS A 315 -16.28 -10.05 9.91
CA LYS A 315 -16.96 -10.26 11.19
C LYS A 315 -15.98 -10.67 12.30
N ARG A 316 -14.99 -11.51 11.96
CA ARG A 316 -13.93 -11.95 12.89
C ARG A 316 -12.85 -10.89 13.10
N LYS A 317 -12.89 -9.77 12.37
CA LYS A 317 -11.90 -8.67 12.42
C LYS A 317 -10.46 -9.14 12.20
N MET A 318 -10.28 -10.04 11.23
CA MET A 318 -8.96 -10.56 10.91
C MET A 318 -8.09 -9.51 10.22
N VAL A 319 -6.80 -9.58 10.51
CA VAL A 319 -5.78 -8.61 10.05
C VAL A 319 -4.67 -9.29 9.27
N GLY A 320 -3.85 -8.51 8.56
CA GLY A 320 -2.66 -9.02 7.86
C GLY A 320 -1.75 -9.83 8.80
N GLY A 321 -1.18 -10.92 8.29
CA GLY A 321 -0.46 -11.91 9.07
C GLY A 321 -1.29 -13.14 9.46
N GLN A 322 -2.62 -13.10 9.24
CA GLN A 322 -3.55 -14.19 9.55
C GLN A 322 -4.09 -14.89 8.29
N GLU A 323 -3.31 -14.91 7.22
CA GLU A 323 -3.69 -15.48 5.92
C GLU A 323 -3.97 -16.98 6.00
N ASP A 324 -3.27 -17.71 6.87
CA ASP A 324 -3.48 -19.15 7.14
C ASP A 324 -4.84 -19.44 7.77
N MET A 325 -5.37 -18.53 8.60
CA MET A 325 -6.68 -18.69 9.23
C MET A 325 -7.86 -18.60 8.25
N ILE A 326 -7.65 -18.15 7.02
CA ILE A 326 -8.66 -18.15 5.96
C ILE A 326 -9.15 -19.58 5.65
N VAL A 327 -8.27 -20.56 5.80
CA VAL A 327 -8.62 -21.98 5.65
C VAL A 327 -9.62 -22.43 6.72
N ASP A 328 -9.40 -22.03 7.97
CA ASP A 328 -10.31 -22.37 9.08
C ASP A 328 -11.70 -21.74 8.88
N VAL A 329 -11.74 -20.49 8.43
CA VAL A 329 -13.00 -19.80 8.10
C VAL A 329 -13.75 -20.54 6.99
N ALA A 330 -13.06 -20.96 5.93
CA ALA A 330 -13.70 -21.71 4.83
C ALA A 330 -14.25 -23.07 5.30
N LEU A 331 -13.54 -23.77 6.18
CA LEU A 331 -13.98 -25.04 6.77
C LEU A 331 -15.19 -24.85 7.69
N ASP A 332 -15.18 -23.82 8.54
CA ASP A 332 -16.31 -23.50 9.42
C ASP A 332 -17.58 -23.23 8.63
N LEU A 333 -17.49 -22.41 7.58
CA LEU A 333 -18.61 -22.11 6.67
C LEU A 333 -19.12 -23.37 5.97
N LYS A 334 -18.22 -24.23 5.49
CA LYS A 334 -18.58 -25.51 4.87
C LYS A 334 -19.37 -26.41 5.84
N ASN A 335 -18.88 -26.55 7.05
CA ASN A 335 -19.52 -27.36 8.08
C ASN A 335 -20.91 -26.81 8.48
N ALA A 336 -21.06 -25.48 8.56
CA ALA A 336 -22.34 -24.83 8.84
C ALA A 336 -23.36 -25.11 7.71
N ASN A 337 -22.96 -24.97 6.44
CA ASN A 337 -23.81 -25.23 5.29
C ASN A 337 -24.27 -26.71 5.22
N THR A 338 -23.39 -27.64 5.58
CA THR A 338 -23.74 -29.09 5.62
C THR A 338 -24.79 -29.40 6.68
N LYS A 339 -24.72 -28.74 7.86
CA LYS A 339 -25.69 -28.91 8.95
C LYS A 339 -27.05 -28.29 8.62
N GLN A 340 -27.12 -27.24 7.81
CA GLN A 340 -28.39 -26.61 7.38
C GLN A 340 -29.08 -27.39 6.27
N ALA A 341 -28.35 -28.24 5.54
CA ALA A 341 -28.88 -29.06 4.46
C ALA A 341 -29.40 -30.45 4.94
N GLN A 342 -29.18 -30.80 6.19
CA GLN A 342 -29.73 -31.98 6.90
C GLN A 342 -30.96 -31.63 7.70
#